data_20e2eaf05078f61471cf83c5af5b85a9
#
_entry.id   20e2eaf05078f61471cf83c5af5b85a9
#
_cell.length_a   1.000
_cell.length_b   1.000
_cell.length_c   1.000
_cell.angle_alpha   90.00
_cell.angle_beta   90.00
_cell.angle_gamma   90.00
#
_symmetry.space_group_name_H-M   'P 1'
#
loop_
_entity.id
_entity.type
_entity.pdbx_description
1 polymer ?
#
loop_
_entity_poly.entity_id
_entity_poly.type
_entity_poly.pdbx_seq_one_letter_code
_entity_poly.pdbx_strand_id
1 'polypeptide(L)'
;MDHPFGIDFGGTGIKGAPVDLGRGDFAQDRVRIDTPKPADPQSVAKVFQQIVDSFPASSSPVGVTVPGIVRRGVVLSAANIDKSWIGEDADAIFTEALGREVHVVNDADAAGLAEAEYGAAKGRQGLVMVITLGTGIGSAMIWDGQLVPNSEMGHLELDGAVAEVTTATSAREREGLTWEAWSERLTKYFRHLERLFTPDLFVIGGGVSKSWEKFGHLIEVETEMVPATLQNRAGIVGAALVAHRKAGSED
;
A
#
# COMPACT_ATOMS: atom_id res chain seq x y z
N MET A 1 -3.40 26.80 -0.86
CA MET A 1 -4.46 25.78 -0.89
C MET A 1 -4.16 24.79 0.21
N ASP A 2 -5.18 24.37 0.93
CA ASP A 2 -5.03 23.36 1.97
C ASP A 2 -5.05 21.99 1.29
N HIS A 3 -3.97 21.23 1.43
CA HIS A 3 -3.78 19.93 0.77
C HIS A 3 -4.04 18.81 1.77
N PRO A 4 -4.77 17.72 1.41
CA PRO A 4 -4.88 16.55 2.26
C PRO A 4 -3.49 15.98 2.53
N PHE A 5 -3.32 15.39 3.70
CA PHE A 5 -2.03 14.88 4.15
C PHE A 5 -2.01 13.35 4.08
N GLY A 6 -0.93 12.78 3.55
CA GLY A 6 -0.73 11.34 3.52
C GLY A 6 0.44 10.91 4.39
N ILE A 7 0.27 9.83 5.15
CA ILE A 7 1.32 9.17 5.93
C ILE A 7 1.43 7.71 5.50
N ASP A 8 2.64 7.29 5.15
CA ASP A 8 2.99 5.90 4.85
C ASP A 8 3.72 5.30 6.05
N PHE A 9 3.04 4.43 6.80
CA PHE A 9 3.57 3.74 7.97
C PHE A 9 4.22 2.42 7.56
N GLY A 10 5.53 2.43 7.39
CA GLY A 10 6.31 1.24 7.11
C GLY A 10 7.05 0.69 8.33
N GLY A 11 7.41 -0.59 8.32
CA GLY A 11 8.11 -1.25 9.43
C GLY A 11 9.49 -0.71 9.78
N THR A 12 10.14 0.04 8.87
CA THR A 12 11.47 0.64 9.08
C THR A 12 11.49 2.15 9.06
N GLY A 13 10.43 2.79 8.59
CA GLY A 13 10.34 4.24 8.51
C GLY A 13 8.96 4.70 8.15
N ILE A 14 8.55 5.78 8.77
CA ILE A 14 7.29 6.48 8.57
C ILE A 14 7.58 7.71 7.72
N LYS A 15 6.76 7.93 6.70
CA LYS A 15 6.93 9.04 5.76
C LYS A 15 5.62 9.77 5.60
N GLY A 16 5.65 11.09 5.50
CA GLY A 16 4.43 11.86 5.27
C GLY A 16 4.69 13.13 4.48
N ALA A 17 3.67 13.58 3.76
CA ALA A 17 3.67 14.80 2.99
C ALA A 17 2.25 15.31 2.74
N PRO A 18 2.04 16.62 2.56
CA PRO A 18 0.84 17.14 1.93
C PRO A 18 0.83 16.77 0.44
N VAL A 19 -0.33 16.41 -0.09
CA VAL A 19 -0.51 15.88 -1.45
C VAL A 19 -1.37 16.80 -2.30
N ASP A 20 -0.84 17.21 -3.45
CA ASP A 20 -1.62 17.88 -4.50
C ASP A 20 -2.39 16.82 -5.30
N LEU A 21 -3.65 16.62 -4.96
CA LEU A 21 -4.52 15.64 -5.63
C LEU A 21 -4.83 16.03 -7.10
N GLY A 22 -4.64 17.27 -7.51
CA GLY A 22 -4.78 17.65 -8.92
C GLY A 22 -3.66 17.04 -9.79
N ARG A 23 -2.48 16.85 -9.20
CA ARG A 23 -1.30 16.27 -9.89
C ARG A 23 -1.04 14.80 -9.50
N GLY A 24 -1.58 14.32 -8.37
CA GLY A 24 -1.24 13.01 -7.82
C GLY A 24 0.21 12.94 -7.33
N ASP A 25 0.73 14.04 -6.77
CA ASP A 25 2.11 14.14 -6.30
C ASP A 25 2.21 14.96 -5.02
N PHE A 26 3.36 14.94 -4.37
CA PHE A 26 3.60 15.74 -3.18
C PHE A 26 3.49 17.24 -3.49
N ALA A 27 2.81 17.98 -2.61
CA ALA A 27 2.78 19.44 -2.66
C ALA A 27 4.05 20.07 -2.07
N GLN A 28 4.72 19.35 -1.15
CA GLN A 28 6.00 19.67 -0.55
C GLN A 28 6.81 18.38 -0.35
N ASP A 29 8.13 18.51 -0.18
CA ASP A 29 9.01 17.36 0.05
C ASP A 29 8.58 16.56 1.27
N ARG A 30 8.55 15.24 1.13
CA ARG A 30 8.17 14.35 2.23
C ARG A 30 9.19 14.34 3.36
N VAL A 31 8.71 14.28 4.58
CA VAL A 31 9.51 14.01 5.78
C VAL A 31 9.53 12.50 6.04
N ARG A 32 10.69 11.98 6.50
CA ARG A 32 10.86 10.59 6.92
C ARG A 32 11.46 10.55 8.31
N ILE A 33 10.81 9.78 9.20
CA ILE A 33 11.32 9.45 10.53
C ILE A 33 11.38 7.92 10.65
N ASP A 34 12.38 7.40 11.38
CA ASP A 34 12.47 5.97 11.60
C ASP A 34 11.30 5.47 12.45
N THR A 35 10.78 4.28 12.12
CA THR A 35 9.72 3.64 12.90
C THR A 35 10.22 3.34 14.31
N PRO A 36 9.49 3.75 15.36
CA PRO A 36 9.90 3.53 16.75
C PRO A 36 9.95 2.04 17.08
N LYS A 37 10.71 1.73 18.11
CA LYS A 37 10.80 0.37 18.67
C LYS A 37 10.58 0.43 20.17
N PRO A 38 9.46 -0.10 20.69
CA PRO A 38 8.39 -0.79 19.97
C PRO A 38 7.58 0.16 19.06
N ALA A 39 6.98 -0.40 18.01
CA ALA A 39 6.08 0.31 17.10
C ALA A 39 4.61 0.19 17.58
N ASP A 40 4.36 0.47 18.85
CA ASP A 40 3.03 0.49 19.45
C ASP A 40 2.23 1.74 19.04
N PRO A 41 0.88 1.76 19.21
CA PRO A 41 0.03 2.86 18.79
C PRO A 41 0.48 4.24 19.31
N GLN A 42 0.85 4.34 20.59
CA GLN A 42 1.21 5.60 21.20
C GLN A 42 2.56 6.14 20.70
N SER A 43 3.54 5.24 20.56
CA SER A 43 4.86 5.60 20.04
C SER A 43 4.79 6.04 18.58
N VAL A 44 3.96 5.37 17.77
CA VAL A 44 3.74 5.72 16.35
C VAL A 44 2.97 7.03 16.22
N ALA A 45 1.94 7.27 17.04
CA ALA A 45 1.18 8.52 17.04
C ALA A 45 2.07 9.75 17.30
N LYS A 46 3.06 9.64 18.21
CA LYS A 46 4.05 10.70 18.43
C LYS A 46 4.90 11.00 17.19
N VAL A 47 5.28 9.97 16.44
CA VAL A 47 6.02 10.14 15.18
C VAL A 47 5.15 10.81 14.13
N PHE A 48 3.86 10.45 14.03
CA PHE A 48 2.93 11.11 13.12
C PHE A 48 2.78 12.59 13.45
N GLN A 49 2.64 12.93 14.74
CA GLN A 49 2.60 14.34 15.19
C GLN A 49 3.87 15.09 14.76
N GLN A 50 5.06 14.52 14.98
CA GLN A 50 6.33 15.13 14.55
C GLN A 50 6.40 15.37 13.04
N ILE A 51 5.90 14.42 12.24
CA ILE A 51 5.84 14.56 10.78
C ILE A 51 4.88 15.68 10.40
N VAL A 52 3.68 15.70 10.97
CA VAL A 52 2.67 16.73 10.67
C VAL A 52 3.15 18.11 11.09
N ASP A 53 3.78 18.25 12.26
CA ASP A 53 4.32 19.51 12.78
C ASP A 53 5.51 20.05 11.97
N SER A 54 6.11 19.23 11.11
CA SER A 54 7.16 19.66 10.17
C SER A 54 6.62 20.49 9.01
N PHE A 55 5.28 20.59 8.88
CA PHE A 55 4.61 21.34 7.81
C PHE A 55 3.78 22.48 8.38
N PRO A 56 3.44 23.50 7.58
CA PRO A 56 2.52 24.55 8.01
C PRO A 56 1.20 23.97 8.54
N ALA A 57 0.65 24.60 9.56
CA ALA A 57 -0.62 24.19 10.14
C ALA A 57 -1.72 24.11 9.06
N SER A 58 -2.49 23.04 9.10
CA SER A 58 -3.58 22.76 8.17
C SER A 58 -4.70 22.05 8.91
N SER A 59 -5.94 22.26 8.48
CA SER A 59 -7.11 21.54 8.97
C SER A 59 -7.53 20.39 8.04
N SER A 60 -6.83 20.18 6.93
CA SER A 60 -7.15 19.11 6.00
C SER A 60 -7.05 17.73 6.66
N PRO A 61 -7.89 16.77 6.24
CA PRO A 61 -7.88 15.42 6.78
C PRO A 61 -6.53 14.72 6.49
N VAL A 62 -6.21 13.75 7.33
CA VAL A 62 -4.98 12.94 7.24
C VAL A 62 -5.34 11.51 6.88
N GLY A 63 -4.76 10.99 5.82
CA GLY A 63 -4.79 9.57 5.50
C GLY A 63 -3.53 8.88 5.99
N VAL A 64 -3.68 7.68 6.53
CA VAL A 64 -2.56 6.88 7.07
C VAL A 64 -2.61 5.47 6.51
N THR A 65 -1.50 4.98 5.97
CA THR A 65 -1.40 3.55 5.68
C THR A 65 -0.97 2.78 6.93
N VAL A 66 -1.57 1.59 7.12
CA VAL A 66 -1.16 0.63 8.14
C VAL A 66 -0.83 -0.69 7.47
N PRO A 67 0.32 -1.32 7.78
CA PRO A 67 0.71 -2.60 7.20
C PRO A 67 -0.07 -3.75 7.86
N GLY A 68 -1.33 -3.89 7.48
CA GLY A 68 -2.27 -4.88 8.01
C GLY A 68 -3.69 -4.64 7.51
N ILE A 69 -4.57 -5.59 7.79
CA ILE A 69 -5.98 -5.50 7.45
C ILE A 69 -6.65 -4.43 8.32
N VAL A 70 -7.32 -3.48 7.66
CA VAL A 70 -8.06 -2.40 8.31
C VAL A 70 -9.53 -2.45 7.91
N ARG A 71 -10.42 -2.56 8.87
CA ARG A 71 -11.86 -2.56 8.62
C ARG A 71 -12.57 -1.52 9.48
N ARG A 72 -13.10 -0.48 8.83
CA ARG A 72 -13.79 0.65 9.49
C ARG A 72 -12.95 1.27 10.61
N GLY A 73 -11.69 1.62 10.33
CA GLY A 73 -10.76 2.20 11.27
C GLY A 73 -10.07 1.20 12.21
N VAL A 74 -10.62 -0.02 12.38
CA VAL A 74 -10.08 -1.04 13.29
C VAL A 74 -9.03 -1.90 12.59
N VAL A 75 -7.86 -2.04 13.21
CA VAL A 75 -6.78 -2.92 12.74
C VAL A 75 -7.06 -4.36 13.12
N LEU A 76 -7.15 -5.26 12.16
CA LEU A 76 -7.48 -6.69 12.38
C LEU A 76 -6.25 -7.60 12.30
N SER A 77 -5.16 -7.15 11.68
CA SER A 77 -3.91 -7.89 11.62
C SER A 77 -2.71 -6.96 11.72
N ALA A 78 -1.57 -7.48 12.16
CA ALA A 78 -0.33 -6.74 12.32
C ALA A 78 0.83 -7.64 11.86
N ALA A 79 1.26 -7.48 10.60
CA ALA A 79 2.28 -8.34 10.01
C ALA A 79 3.70 -7.93 10.42
N ASN A 80 4.04 -6.65 10.34
CA ASN A 80 5.38 -6.11 10.55
C ASN A 80 5.42 -4.97 11.58
N ILE A 81 4.39 -4.85 12.41
CA ILE A 81 4.26 -3.89 13.50
C ILE A 81 3.89 -4.59 14.80
N ASP A 82 3.83 -3.86 15.89
CA ASP A 82 3.50 -4.41 17.21
C ASP A 82 2.10 -5.03 17.22
N LYS A 83 1.94 -6.19 17.85
CA LYS A 83 0.65 -6.89 17.92
C LYS A 83 -0.40 -6.17 18.77
N SER A 84 0.00 -5.17 19.58
CA SER A 84 -0.93 -4.31 20.31
C SER A 84 -1.88 -3.51 19.41
N TRP A 85 -1.58 -3.43 18.11
CA TRP A 85 -2.49 -2.83 17.13
C TRP A 85 -3.78 -3.63 16.89
N ILE A 86 -3.74 -4.94 17.12
CA ILE A 86 -4.88 -5.82 16.79
C ILE A 86 -6.07 -5.51 17.70
N GLY A 87 -7.18 -5.07 17.10
CA GLY A 87 -8.41 -4.68 17.77
C GLY A 87 -8.50 -3.18 18.10
N GLU A 88 -7.43 -2.42 17.89
CA GLU A 88 -7.44 -0.98 18.13
C GLU A 88 -8.16 -0.22 17.00
N ASP A 89 -8.90 0.81 17.39
CA ASP A 89 -9.48 1.79 16.48
C ASP A 89 -8.40 2.86 16.15
N ALA A 90 -7.68 2.62 15.08
CA ALA A 90 -6.58 3.48 14.66
C ALA A 90 -7.06 4.84 14.11
N ASP A 91 -8.28 4.92 13.51
CA ASP A 91 -8.88 6.19 13.12
C ASP A 91 -9.05 7.08 14.37
N ALA A 92 -9.63 6.54 15.46
CA ALA A 92 -9.85 7.27 16.70
C ALA A 92 -8.53 7.65 17.39
N ILE A 93 -7.59 6.71 17.55
CA ILE A 93 -6.29 6.95 18.19
C ILE A 93 -5.55 8.10 17.50
N PHE A 94 -5.47 8.06 16.17
CA PHE A 94 -4.72 9.08 15.43
C PHE A 94 -5.47 10.41 15.31
N THR A 95 -6.81 10.39 15.25
CA THR A 95 -7.63 11.60 15.30
C THR A 95 -7.42 12.35 16.63
N GLU A 96 -7.44 11.63 17.76
CA GLU A 96 -7.15 12.23 19.06
C GLU A 96 -5.71 12.79 19.13
N ALA A 97 -4.73 11.99 18.68
CA ALA A 97 -3.32 12.39 18.75
C ALA A 97 -2.99 13.60 17.87
N LEU A 98 -3.56 13.69 16.67
CA LEU A 98 -3.25 14.76 15.71
C LEU A 98 -4.20 15.98 15.82
N GLY A 99 -5.31 15.86 16.58
CA GLY A 99 -6.34 16.89 16.65
C GLY A 99 -7.00 17.20 15.31
N ARG A 100 -6.98 16.25 14.38
CA ARG A 100 -7.49 16.35 13.00
C ARG A 100 -8.14 15.02 12.62
N GLU A 101 -9.11 15.07 11.73
CA GLU A 101 -9.72 13.85 11.20
C GLU A 101 -8.69 12.96 10.51
N VAL A 102 -8.61 11.69 10.92
CA VAL A 102 -7.69 10.69 10.38
C VAL A 102 -8.46 9.49 9.85
N HIS A 103 -8.05 9.02 8.69
CA HIS A 103 -8.56 7.79 8.10
C HIS A 103 -7.43 6.81 7.79
N VAL A 104 -7.52 5.62 8.36
CA VAL A 104 -6.55 4.57 8.11
C VAL A 104 -7.00 3.64 6.97
N VAL A 105 -6.04 3.11 6.26
CA VAL A 105 -6.22 2.19 5.12
C VAL A 105 -5.06 1.20 5.08
N ASN A 106 -5.28 0.00 4.54
CA ASN A 106 -4.18 -0.93 4.24
C ASN A 106 -3.18 -0.30 3.25
N ASP A 107 -1.90 -0.60 3.38
CA ASP A 107 -0.83 -0.03 2.56
C ASP A 107 -0.91 -0.42 1.07
N ALA A 108 -1.28 -1.67 0.79
CA ALA A 108 -1.48 -2.12 -0.59
C ALA A 108 -2.76 -1.52 -1.20
N ASP A 109 -3.85 -1.41 -0.43
CA ASP A 109 -5.08 -0.74 -0.85
C ASP A 109 -4.83 0.72 -1.21
N ALA A 110 -4.08 1.45 -0.39
CA ALA A 110 -3.68 2.83 -0.69
C ALA A 110 -2.87 2.91 -1.98
N ALA A 111 -1.88 2.03 -2.14
CA ALA A 111 -1.08 1.99 -3.37
C ALA A 111 -1.93 1.67 -4.60
N GLY A 112 -2.87 0.74 -4.48
CA GLY A 112 -3.81 0.38 -5.54
C GLY A 112 -4.69 1.55 -5.97
N LEU A 113 -5.27 2.27 -5.00
CA LEU A 113 -6.07 3.48 -5.27
C LEU A 113 -5.25 4.57 -5.97
N ALA A 114 -4.01 4.79 -5.53
CA ALA A 114 -3.13 5.77 -6.15
C ALA A 114 -2.80 5.41 -7.61
N GLU A 115 -2.50 4.14 -7.89
CA GLU A 115 -2.23 3.67 -9.25
C GLU A 115 -3.49 3.73 -10.15
N ALA A 116 -4.69 3.51 -9.58
CA ALA A 116 -5.95 3.64 -10.31
C ALA A 116 -6.27 5.10 -10.67
N GLU A 117 -5.97 6.04 -9.80
CA GLU A 117 -6.28 7.46 -10.02
C GLU A 117 -5.22 8.17 -10.85
N TYR A 118 -3.94 7.88 -10.60
CA TYR A 118 -2.83 8.67 -11.15
C TYR A 118 -1.77 7.84 -11.90
N GLY A 119 -1.82 6.52 -11.81
CA GLY A 119 -0.73 5.65 -12.23
C GLY A 119 -1.07 4.70 -13.37
N ALA A 120 -0.46 3.52 -13.32
CA ALA A 120 -0.51 2.52 -14.40
C ALA A 120 -1.92 1.94 -14.64
N ALA A 121 -2.81 2.02 -13.65
CA ALA A 121 -4.20 1.54 -13.75
C ALA A 121 -5.19 2.67 -14.13
N LYS A 122 -4.72 3.90 -14.36
CA LYS A 122 -5.61 5.02 -14.65
C LYS A 122 -6.43 4.79 -15.92
N GLY A 123 -7.77 4.91 -15.79
CA GLY A 123 -8.70 4.75 -16.90
C GLY A 123 -8.88 3.32 -17.39
N ARG A 124 -8.29 2.33 -16.72
CA ARG A 124 -8.52 0.92 -17.02
C ARG A 124 -9.90 0.49 -16.53
N GLN A 125 -10.61 -0.25 -17.36
CA GLN A 125 -11.89 -0.85 -17.02
C GLN A 125 -11.73 -2.30 -16.59
N GLY A 126 -12.74 -2.87 -15.95
CA GLY A 126 -12.73 -4.22 -15.47
C GLY A 126 -11.91 -4.39 -14.21
N LEU A 127 -11.36 -5.59 -14.02
CA LEU A 127 -10.60 -5.93 -12.82
C LEU A 127 -9.09 -5.67 -12.99
N VAL A 128 -8.58 -4.70 -12.25
CA VAL A 128 -7.13 -4.50 -12.09
C VAL A 128 -6.69 -5.05 -10.75
N MET A 129 -5.64 -5.87 -10.75
CA MET A 129 -4.99 -6.34 -9.54
C MET A 129 -3.64 -5.67 -9.38
N VAL A 130 -3.48 -4.86 -8.33
CA VAL A 130 -2.20 -4.24 -7.97
C VAL A 130 -1.52 -5.15 -6.95
N ILE A 131 -0.37 -5.68 -7.30
CA ILE A 131 0.39 -6.62 -6.47
C ILE A 131 1.72 -5.97 -6.08
N THR A 132 1.93 -5.76 -4.79
CA THR A 132 3.17 -5.21 -4.26
C THR A 132 4.11 -6.32 -3.79
N LEU A 133 5.30 -6.37 -4.36
CA LEU A 133 6.33 -7.37 -4.05
C LEU A 133 7.42 -6.74 -3.19
N GLY A 134 7.52 -7.16 -1.94
CA GLY A 134 8.45 -6.61 -0.95
C GLY A 134 8.86 -7.63 0.09
N THR A 135 8.79 -7.28 1.37
CA THR A 135 8.97 -8.20 2.51
C THR A 135 7.93 -9.33 2.46
N GLY A 136 6.70 -8.99 2.15
CA GLY A 136 5.60 -9.89 1.82
C GLY A 136 5.04 -9.60 0.43
N ILE A 137 3.83 -10.06 0.18
CA ILE A 137 3.03 -9.75 -1.01
C ILE A 137 1.76 -9.04 -0.57
N GLY A 138 1.69 -7.72 -0.83
CA GLY A 138 0.44 -6.99 -0.67
C GLY A 138 -0.38 -7.01 -1.96
N SER A 139 -1.69 -6.85 -1.84
CA SER A 139 -2.58 -6.83 -2.99
C SER A 139 -3.72 -5.84 -2.82
N ALA A 140 -4.12 -5.19 -3.91
CA ALA A 140 -5.35 -4.42 -3.99
C ALA A 140 -6.12 -4.83 -5.24
N MET A 141 -7.42 -4.98 -5.11
CA MET A 141 -8.33 -5.26 -6.23
C MET A 141 -9.11 -3.99 -6.56
N ILE A 142 -9.07 -3.58 -7.81
CA ILE A 142 -9.74 -2.39 -8.31
C ILE A 142 -10.71 -2.83 -9.42
N TRP A 143 -12.00 -2.62 -9.21
CA TRP A 143 -13.05 -2.87 -10.20
C TRP A 143 -13.57 -1.54 -10.73
N ASP A 144 -13.39 -1.27 -12.03
CA ASP A 144 -13.81 -0.02 -12.68
C ASP A 144 -13.39 1.24 -11.90
N GLY A 145 -12.13 1.27 -11.41
CA GLY A 145 -11.57 2.36 -10.63
C GLY A 145 -11.97 2.39 -9.15
N GLN A 146 -12.77 1.42 -8.69
CA GLN A 146 -13.21 1.31 -7.29
C GLN A 146 -12.47 0.23 -6.54
N LEU A 147 -12.00 0.54 -5.33
CA LEU A 147 -11.30 -0.41 -4.49
C LEU A 147 -12.26 -1.45 -3.89
N VAL A 148 -11.91 -2.72 -4.02
CA VAL A 148 -12.41 -3.82 -3.20
C VAL A 148 -11.43 -4.01 -2.05
N PRO A 149 -11.72 -3.52 -0.83
CA PRO A 149 -10.72 -3.39 0.22
C PRO A 149 -10.28 -4.71 0.84
N ASN A 150 -9.07 -4.72 1.37
CA ASN A 150 -8.49 -5.81 2.17
C ASN A 150 -8.42 -7.15 1.41
N SER A 151 -7.93 -7.12 0.18
CA SER A 151 -7.59 -8.35 -0.51
C SER A 151 -6.19 -8.82 -0.08
N GLU A 152 -6.08 -10.05 0.45
CA GLU A 152 -4.84 -10.60 1.01
C GLU A 152 -4.32 -11.77 0.16
N MET A 153 -4.07 -11.50 -1.14
CA MET A 153 -3.68 -12.55 -2.10
C MET A 153 -2.27 -13.12 -1.85
N GLY A 154 -1.45 -12.44 -1.06
CA GLY A 154 -0.17 -12.97 -0.58
C GLY A 154 -0.33 -14.18 0.35
N HIS A 155 -1.49 -14.29 1.01
CA HIS A 155 -1.80 -15.40 1.93
C HIS A 155 -2.44 -16.62 1.23
N LEU A 156 -2.59 -16.62 -0.09
CA LEU A 156 -3.02 -17.81 -0.83
C LEU A 156 -2.04 -18.96 -0.57
N GLU A 157 -2.59 -20.15 -0.38
CA GLU A 157 -1.77 -21.37 -0.33
C GLU A 157 -1.50 -21.87 -1.76
N LEU A 158 -0.22 -22.00 -2.09
CA LEU A 158 0.25 -22.49 -3.37
C LEU A 158 1.30 -23.59 -3.13
N ASP A 159 1.10 -24.76 -3.69
CA ASP A 159 1.97 -25.94 -3.50
C ASP A 159 2.18 -26.31 -2.01
N GLY A 160 1.17 -26.09 -1.16
CA GLY A 160 1.21 -26.41 0.28
C GLY A 160 1.96 -25.38 1.15
N ALA A 161 2.26 -24.20 0.61
CA ALA A 161 2.88 -23.09 1.32
C ALA A 161 2.13 -21.78 1.05
N VAL A 162 2.17 -20.85 2.02
CA VAL A 162 1.68 -19.48 1.82
C VAL A 162 2.53 -18.78 0.75
N ALA A 163 1.88 -18.22 -0.27
CA ALA A 163 2.55 -17.69 -1.46
C ALA A 163 3.62 -16.64 -1.14
N GLU A 164 3.39 -15.72 -0.23
CA GLU A 164 4.38 -14.69 0.11
C GLU A 164 5.66 -15.28 0.71
N VAL A 165 5.58 -16.40 1.45
CA VAL A 165 6.76 -17.04 2.08
C VAL A 165 7.74 -17.55 1.04
N THR A 166 7.25 -17.95 -0.14
CA THR A 166 8.05 -18.55 -1.21
C THR A 166 8.28 -17.62 -2.40
N THR A 167 7.46 -16.56 -2.56
CA THR A 167 7.37 -15.80 -3.83
C THR A 167 7.61 -14.30 -3.65
N ALA A 168 7.55 -13.75 -2.41
CA ALA A 168 7.90 -12.35 -2.14
C ALA A 168 9.36 -12.04 -2.52
N THR A 169 9.70 -10.76 -2.67
CA THR A 169 11.10 -10.33 -2.93
C THR A 169 12.04 -10.79 -1.81
N SER A 170 11.57 -10.76 -0.56
CA SER A 170 12.34 -11.28 0.58
C SER A 170 12.69 -12.76 0.46
N ALA A 171 11.81 -13.57 -0.14
CA ALA A 171 12.10 -14.99 -0.41
C ALA A 171 13.21 -15.15 -1.44
N ARG A 172 13.16 -14.36 -2.53
CA ARG A 172 14.23 -14.31 -3.53
C ARG A 172 15.58 -14.00 -2.90
N GLU A 173 15.63 -12.95 -2.07
CA GLU A 173 16.87 -12.50 -1.40
C GLU A 173 17.38 -13.53 -0.40
N ARG A 174 16.51 -14.05 0.45
CA ARG A 174 16.84 -15.06 1.48
C ARG A 174 17.42 -16.33 0.87
N GLU A 175 16.89 -16.77 -0.27
CA GLU A 175 17.27 -18.01 -0.93
C GLU A 175 18.32 -17.82 -2.03
N GLY A 176 18.73 -16.57 -2.29
CA GLY A 176 19.72 -16.25 -3.34
C GLY A 176 19.27 -16.62 -4.74
N LEU A 177 17.95 -16.53 -5.04
CA LEU A 177 17.40 -16.94 -6.32
C LEU A 177 17.84 -15.98 -7.44
N THR A 178 18.16 -16.53 -8.60
CA THR A 178 18.31 -15.74 -9.83
C THR A 178 16.97 -15.12 -10.24
N TRP A 179 16.98 -14.19 -11.19
CA TRP A 179 15.73 -13.60 -11.69
C TRP A 179 14.87 -14.65 -12.40
N GLU A 180 15.47 -15.57 -13.13
CA GLU A 180 14.80 -16.65 -13.83
C GLU A 180 14.08 -17.59 -12.85
N ALA A 181 14.81 -18.12 -11.86
CA ALA A 181 14.25 -19.03 -10.86
C ALA A 181 13.13 -18.39 -10.03
N TRP A 182 13.26 -17.09 -9.75
CA TRP A 182 12.20 -16.35 -9.05
C TRP A 182 10.99 -16.11 -9.95
N SER A 183 11.20 -15.78 -11.23
CA SER A 183 10.12 -15.57 -12.19
C SER A 183 9.29 -16.84 -12.46
N GLU A 184 9.87 -18.02 -12.34
CA GLU A 184 9.12 -19.29 -12.37
C GLU A 184 8.11 -19.36 -11.21
N ARG A 185 8.49 -18.91 -10.00
CA ARG A 185 7.57 -18.85 -8.86
C ARG A 185 6.50 -17.77 -9.05
N LEU A 186 6.88 -16.60 -9.56
CA LEU A 186 5.94 -15.54 -9.91
C LEU A 186 4.95 -16.01 -10.99
N THR A 187 5.40 -16.70 -12.01
CA THR A 187 4.55 -17.28 -13.05
C THR A 187 3.48 -18.19 -12.44
N LYS A 188 3.86 -19.10 -11.54
CA LYS A 188 2.89 -19.95 -10.85
C LYS A 188 1.87 -19.15 -10.05
N TYR A 189 2.32 -18.15 -9.31
CA TYR A 189 1.48 -17.29 -8.49
C TYR A 189 0.49 -16.50 -9.36
N PHE A 190 0.95 -15.83 -10.40
CA PHE A 190 0.09 -15.02 -11.26
C PHE A 190 -0.86 -15.86 -12.11
N ARG A 191 -0.43 -17.03 -12.62
CA ARG A 191 -1.34 -18.00 -13.28
C ARG A 191 -2.45 -18.49 -12.34
N HIS A 192 -2.16 -18.62 -11.05
CA HIS A 192 -3.17 -18.98 -10.07
C HIS A 192 -4.20 -17.84 -9.89
N LEU A 193 -3.74 -16.58 -9.81
CA LEU A 193 -4.62 -15.42 -9.77
C LEU A 193 -5.44 -15.27 -11.05
N GLU A 194 -4.85 -15.47 -12.22
CA GLU A 194 -5.58 -15.48 -13.49
C GLU A 194 -6.73 -16.49 -13.47
N ARG A 195 -6.47 -17.70 -13.03
CA ARG A 195 -7.47 -18.76 -12.96
C ARG A 195 -8.62 -18.45 -12.01
N LEU A 196 -8.35 -17.73 -10.91
CA LEU A 196 -9.35 -17.41 -9.89
C LEU A 196 -10.18 -16.16 -10.24
N PHE A 197 -9.54 -15.16 -10.84
CA PHE A 197 -10.11 -13.81 -10.94
C PHE A 197 -10.27 -13.30 -12.37
N THR A 198 -9.52 -13.84 -13.33
CA THR A 198 -9.49 -13.40 -14.73
C THR A 198 -9.33 -11.86 -14.83
N PRO A 199 -8.26 -11.27 -14.26
CA PRO A 199 -8.09 -9.82 -14.26
C PRO A 199 -7.75 -9.30 -15.67
N ASP A 200 -8.11 -8.05 -15.93
CA ASP A 200 -7.78 -7.34 -17.17
C ASP A 200 -6.34 -6.78 -17.14
N LEU A 201 -5.79 -6.56 -15.95
CA LEU A 201 -4.45 -6.01 -15.77
C LEU A 201 -3.85 -6.41 -14.42
N PHE A 202 -2.57 -6.78 -14.45
CA PHE A 202 -1.71 -6.79 -13.25
C PHE A 202 -0.80 -5.56 -13.23
N VAL A 203 -0.81 -4.81 -12.13
CA VAL A 203 0.14 -3.72 -11.85
C VAL A 203 1.10 -4.17 -10.77
N ILE A 204 2.40 -4.22 -11.08
CA ILE A 204 3.44 -4.75 -10.19
C ILE A 204 4.14 -3.62 -9.45
N GLY A 205 3.84 -3.51 -8.16
CA GLY A 205 4.39 -2.54 -7.23
C GLY A 205 5.46 -3.10 -6.30
N GLY A 206 5.76 -2.33 -5.25
CA GLY A 206 6.82 -2.63 -4.30
C GLY A 206 8.20 -2.21 -4.79
N GLY A 207 9.20 -2.34 -3.91
CA GLY A 207 10.57 -1.87 -4.19
C GLY A 207 11.22 -2.51 -5.41
N VAL A 208 10.88 -3.77 -5.70
CA VAL A 208 11.44 -4.55 -6.81
C VAL A 208 10.94 -4.08 -8.19
N SER A 209 9.82 -3.35 -8.26
CA SER A 209 9.29 -2.84 -9.53
C SER A 209 10.29 -1.96 -10.29
N LYS A 210 11.25 -1.34 -9.59
CA LYS A 210 12.38 -0.62 -10.19
C LYS A 210 13.30 -1.49 -11.03
N SER A 211 13.27 -2.80 -10.82
CA SER A 211 14.04 -3.80 -11.55
C SER A 211 13.18 -4.57 -12.56
N TRP A 212 12.01 -4.03 -12.94
CA TRP A 212 11.03 -4.68 -13.82
C TRP A 212 11.65 -5.28 -15.08
N GLU A 213 12.56 -4.56 -15.71
CA GLU A 213 13.27 -4.98 -16.93
C GLU A 213 14.06 -6.30 -16.77
N LYS A 214 14.38 -6.68 -15.51
CA LYS A 214 15.16 -7.89 -15.23
C LYS A 214 14.31 -9.15 -15.12
N PHE A 215 13.01 -9.01 -14.84
CA PHE A 215 12.17 -10.16 -14.53
C PHE A 215 10.77 -10.14 -15.17
N GLY A 216 10.23 -8.96 -15.49
CA GLY A 216 8.86 -8.86 -16.00
C GLY A 216 8.63 -9.67 -17.28
N HIS A 217 9.60 -9.66 -18.18
CA HIS A 217 9.55 -10.43 -19.44
C HIS A 217 9.73 -11.95 -19.27
N LEU A 218 10.11 -12.41 -18.07
CA LEU A 218 10.29 -13.83 -17.73
C LEU A 218 9.02 -14.42 -17.09
N ILE A 219 8.02 -13.58 -16.75
CA ILE A 219 6.76 -14.06 -16.19
C ILE A 219 5.83 -14.44 -17.34
N GLU A 220 5.39 -15.68 -17.34
CA GLU A 220 4.55 -16.22 -18.41
C GLU A 220 3.08 -16.28 -17.97
N VAL A 221 2.30 -15.25 -18.32
CA VAL A 221 0.84 -15.13 -18.10
C VAL A 221 0.19 -14.53 -19.34
N GLU A 222 -1.12 -14.70 -19.47
CA GLU A 222 -1.89 -14.15 -20.60
C GLU A 222 -2.33 -12.71 -20.32
N THR A 223 -2.63 -12.39 -19.05
CA THR A 223 -3.06 -11.06 -18.61
C THR A 223 -1.92 -10.05 -18.80
N GLU A 224 -2.23 -8.87 -19.32
CA GLU A 224 -1.29 -7.75 -19.41
C GLU A 224 -0.65 -7.46 -18.04
N MET A 225 0.67 -7.31 -17.99
CA MET A 225 1.40 -6.94 -16.78
C MET A 225 2.24 -5.68 -17.01
N VAL A 226 2.15 -4.72 -16.10
CA VAL A 226 2.91 -3.48 -16.15
C VAL A 226 3.50 -3.13 -14.79
N PRO A 227 4.65 -2.44 -14.72
CA PRO A 227 5.16 -1.93 -13.46
C PRO A 227 4.34 -0.73 -12.97
N ALA A 228 4.22 -0.58 -11.66
CA ALA A 228 3.63 0.57 -11.00
C ALA A 228 4.42 1.85 -11.30
N THR A 229 3.72 2.95 -11.54
CA THR A 229 4.34 4.23 -11.94
C THR A 229 4.60 5.17 -10.77
N LEU A 230 3.78 5.13 -9.73
CA LEU A 230 3.92 5.99 -8.56
C LEU A 230 5.02 5.53 -7.59
N GLN A 231 5.39 4.26 -7.64
CA GLN A 231 6.49 3.71 -6.84
C GLN A 231 6.39 4.08 -5.34
N ASN A 232 7.43 4.71 -4.78
CA ASN A 232 7.50 5.12 -3.36
C ASN A 232 6.55 6.26 -2.97
N ARG A 233 5.77 6.81 -3.91
CA ARG A 233 4.76 7.83 -3.64
C ARG A 233 3.38 7.23 -3.40
N ALA A 234 3.14 6.03 -3.92
CA ALA A 234 1.82 5.42 -3.97
C ALA A 234 1.12 5.35 -2.59
N GLY A 235 1.82 4.93 -1.54
CA GLY A 235 1.26 4.84 -0.19
C GLY A 235 0.79 6.20 0.35
N ILE A 236 1.65 7.23 0.26
CA ILE A 236 1.33 8.59 0.74
C ILE A 236 0.19 9.21 -0.08
N VAL A 237 0.28 9.13 -1.42
CA VAL A 237 -0.73 9.68 -2.32
C VAL A 237 -2.07 8.99 -2.14
N GLY A 238 -2.07 7.66 -2.05
CA GLY A 238 -3.28 6.87 -1.83
C GLY A 238 -3.92 7.13 -0.47
N ALA A 239 -3.14 7.24 0.59
CA ALA A 239 -3.64 7.59 1.92
C ALA A 239 -4.33 8.97 1.91
N ALA A 240 -3.68 9.99 1.35
CA ALA A 240 -4.27 11.33 1.22
C ALA A 240 -5.56 11.32 0.39
N LEU A 241 -5.61 10.51 -0.69
CA LEU A 241 -6.79 10.36 -1.53
C LEU A 241 -7.96 9.72 -0.75
N VAL A 242 -7.69 8.70 0.08
CA VAL A 242 -8.70 8.07 0.96
C VAL A 242 -9.28 9.10 1.92
N ALA A 243 -8.44 9.86 2.61
CA ALA A 243 -8.88 10.88 3.55
C ALA A 243 -9.76 11.94 2.87
N HIS A 244 -9.33 12.43 1.71
CA HIS A 244 -10.10 13.41 0.95
C HIS A 244 -11.48 12.89 0.51
N ARG A 245 -11.55 11.64 0.04
CA ARG A 245 -12.81 11.03 -0.41
C ARG A 245 -13.78 10.80 0.74
N LYS A 246 -13.28 10.39 1.92
CA LYS A 246 -14.12 10.15 3.09
C LYS A 246 -14.66 11.46 3.68
N ALA A 247 -13.82 12.48 3.84
CA ALA A 247 -14.26 13.80 4.30
C ALA A 247 -15.30 14.46 3.38
N GLY A 248 -15.26 14.17 2.08
CA GLY A 248 -16.26 14.66 1.10
C GLY A 248 -17.53 13.81 0.99
N SER A 249 -17.62 12.68 1.67
CA SER A 249 -18.78 11.78 1.63
C SER A 249 -19.71 11.89 2.85
N GLU A 250 -19.41 12.76 3.80
CA GLU A 250 -20.23 13.02 5.01
C GLU A 250 -21.20 14.20 4.82
N ASP A 251 -21.26 14.81 3.62
CA ASP A 251 -22.26 15.80 3.16
C ASP A 251 -23.38 15.09 2.29
#